data_fb0c05195bbf4fc8468f52e1821a3cf9
#
_entry.id   fb0c05195bbf4fc8468f52e1821a3cf9
#
_cell.length_a   1.000
_cell.length_b   1.000
_cell.length_c   1.000
_cell.angle_alpha   90.00
_cell.angle_beta   90.00
_cell.angle_gamma   90.00
#
_symmetry.space_group_name_H-M   'P 1'
#
loop_
_entity.id
_entity.type
_entity.pdbx_description
1 polymer ?
#
loop_
_entity_poly.entity_id
_entity_poly.type
_entity_poly.pdbx_seq_one_letter_code
_entity_poly.pdbx_strand_id
1 'polypeptide(L)'
;MALAEAGEASLVYCDDCGFAADDEAASTKVVVTEGPGDGTLTKVETPGMGTIEAVAKFFGFPENGTRKSLALIDAEGKPVVAIVPGDHELNDCKAEHVFGKGYRMMTDEELQTYGLHKGFIGPVNLPEGIRLVCDESLRESKQWACGANEVDYHFTGACPERDFTVDEWADLVTVVAGDPCPHCGKPLSAARGIEVSQVFQLGTKYSEAMGAT
;
A
#
# COMPACT_ATOMS: atom_id res chain seq x y z
N MET A 1 22.53 -7.43 10.70
CA MET A 1 23.01 -6.27 9.91
C MET A 1 23.85 -5.34 10.77
N ALA A 2 24.79 -4.62 10.17
CA ALA A 2 25.54 -3.55 10.83
C ALA A 2 25.06 -2.20 10.29
N LEU A 3 24.77 -1.24 11.18
CA LEU A 3 24.36 0.10 10.77
C LEU A 3 25.52 0.80 10.07
N ALA A 4 25.28 1.31 8.87
CA ALA A 4 26.28 2.03 8.07
C ALA A 4 25.55 2.95 7.07
N GLU A 5 25.96 4.22 6.99
CA GLU A 5 25.36 5.18 6.06
C GLU A 5 25.51 4.77 4.58
N ALA A 6 26.59 4.04 4.25
CA ALA A 6 26.85 3.50 2.92
C ALA A 6 26.16 2.14 2.68
N GLY A 7 25.32 1.66 3.61
CA GLY A 7 24.59 0.41 3.47
C GLY A 7 23.53 0.47 2.39
N GLU A 8 23.27 -0.65 1.72
CA GLU A 8 22.22 -0.75 0.69
C GLU A 8 20.85 -1.14 1.29
N ALA A 9 20.84 -1.88 2.40
CA ALA A 9 19.62 -2.29 3.07
C ALA A 9 19.00 -1.15 3.89
N SER A 10 17.69 -1.00 3.80
CA SER A 10 16.90 -0.10 4.64
C SER A 10 16.38 -0.86 5.86
N LEU A 11 16.46 -0.22 7.02
CA LEU A 11 16.09 -0.80 8.30
C LEU A 11 15.17 0.14 9.06
N VAL A 12 14.19 -0.41 9.72
CA VAL A 12 13.41 0.29 10.74
C VAL A 12 13.64 -0.35 12.10
N TYR A 13 13.76 0.47 13.14
CA TYR A 13 14.00 0.00 14.50
C TYR A 13 13.34 0.91 15.54
N CYS A 14 13.11 0.36 16.71
CA CYS A 14 12.55 1.06 17.85
C CYS A 14 13.59 1.24 18.93
N ASP A 15 13.92 2.49 19.29
CA ASP A 15 14.87 2.81 20.35
C ASP A 15 14.39 2.41 21.75
N ASP A 16 13.05 2.30 21.95
CA ASP A 16 12.47 2.00 23.25
C ASP A 16 12.40 0.49 23.59
N CYS A 17 12.12 -0.38 22.61
CA CYS A 17 11.90 -1.81 22.89
C CYS A 17 12.85 -2.76 22.17
N GLY A 18 13.75 -2.23 21.33
CA GLY A 18 14.73 -3.02 20.59
C GLY A 18 14.14 -3.80 19.39
N PHE A 19 12.88 -3.54 18.98
CA PHE A 19 12.36 -4.06 17.72
C PHE A 19 13.23 -3.57 16.57
N ALA A 20 13.55 -4.45 15.62
CA ALA A 20 14.22 -4.08 14.37
C ALA A 20 13.83 -5.05 13.26
N ALA A 21 13.66 -4.52 12.06
CA ALA A 21 13.35 -5.29 10.85
C ALA A 21 13.93 -4.56 9.63
N ASP A 22 14.11 -5.28 8.51
CA ASP A 22 14.28 -4.65 7.20
C ASP A 22 12.93 -4.10 6.70
N ASP A 23 12.99 -3.24 5.71
CA ASP A 23 11.80 -2.61 5.12
C ASP A 23 10.93 -3.60 4.35
N GLU A 24 11.49 -4.73 3.88
CA GLU A 24 10.76 -5.77 3.16
C GLU A 24 9.82 -6.57 4.09
N ALA A 25 10.28 -6.85 5.33
CA ALA A 25 9.55 -7.68 6.29
C ALA A 25 8.88 -6.88 7.41
N ALA A 26 9.20 -5.60 7.57
CA ALA A 26 8.63 -4.77 8.63
C ALA A 26 7.12 -4.61 8.46
N SER A 27 6.37 -4.83 9.54
CA SER A 27 4.93 -4.58 9.62
C SER A 27 4.61 -3.57 10.70
N THR A 28 3.61 -2.75 10.49
CA THR A 28 3.11 -1.78 11.47
C THR A 28 1.61 -1.52 11.25
N LYS A 29 0.96 -0.94 12.25
CA LYS A 29 -0.37 -0.35 12.08
C LYS A 29 -0.20 1.13 11.81
N VAL A 30 -0.11 1.50 10.54
CA VAL A 30 -0.02 2.89 10.11
C VAL A 30 -1.21 3.69 10.69
N VAL A 31 -0.92 4.85 11.23
CA VAL A 31 -1.97 5.77 11.69
C VAL A 31 -2.55 6.50 10.49
N VAL A 32 -3.82 6.23 10.19
CA VAL A 32 -4.54 6.92 9.12
C VAL A 32 -5.45 7.99 9.69
N THR A 33 -5.52 9.13 9.01
CA THR A 33 -6.49 10.18 9.31
C THR A 33 -7.78 9.92 8.55
N GLU A 34 -8.93 10.19 9.18
CA GLU A 34 -10.20 10.17 8.46
C GLU A 34 -10.20 11.26 7.38
N GLY A 35 -10.75 10.95 6.22
CA GLY A 35 -10.88 11.89 5.11
C GLY A 35 -11.87 13.01 5.42
N PRO A 36 -11.95 14.04 4.57
CA PRO A 36 -12.87 15.16 4.74
C PRO A 36 -14.32 14.72 4.52
N GLY A 37 -15.25 15.45 5.12
CA GLY A 37 -16.68 15.25 4.97
C GLY A 37 -17.40 14.97 6.29
N ASP A 38 -18.70 14.79 6.22
CA ASP A 38 -19.60 14.51 7.34
C ASP A 38 -20.01 13.02 7.43
N GLY A 39 -19.32 12.14 6.70
CA GLY A 39 -19.66 10.74 6.59
C GLY A 39 -20.65 10.42 5.46
N THR A 40 -21.11 11.41 4.71
CA THR A 40 -21.96 11.21 3.54
C THR A 40 -21.08 11.06 2.30
N LEU A 41 -21.34 10.03 1.47
CA LEU A 41 -20.65 9.87 0.20
C LEU A 41 -20.97 11.06 -0.70
N THR A 42 -19.96 11.87 -1.00
CA THR A 42 -20.11 13.08 -1.81
C THR A 42 -19.11 13.06 -2.95
N LYS A 43 -19.60 13.19 -4.21
CA LYS A 43 -18.75 13.36 -5.38
C LYS A 43 -18.40 14.83 -5.53
N VAL A 44 -17.11 15.15 -5.62
CA VAL A 44 -16.56 16.51 -5.68
C VAL A 44 -15.74 16.67 -6.95
N GLU A 45 -15.96 17.78 -7.67
CA GLU A 45 -15.14 18.14 -8.82
C GLU A 45 -13.76 18.63 -8.36
N THR A 46 -12.70 18.04 -8.89
CA THR A 46 -11.30 18.28 -8.52
C THR A 46 -10.42 18.39 -9.76
N PRO A 47 -10.60 19.45 -10.57
CA PRO A 47 -9.96 19.57 -11.87
C PRO A 47 -8.43 19.58 -11.77
N GLY A 48 -7.78 18.67 -12.48
CA GLY A 48 -6.32 18.52 -12.50
C GLY A 48 -5.68 17.97 -11.23
N MET A 49 -6.48 17.52 -10.24
CA MET A 49 -5.98 17.00 -8.96
C MET A 49 -5.70 15.48 -9.03
N GLY A 50 -4.77 15.06 -9.89
CA GLY A 50 -4.44 13.64 -10.09
C GLY A 50 -3.34 13.09 -9.16
N THR A 51 -2.87 13.85 -8.16
CA THR A 51 -1.84 13.42 -7.20
C THR A 51 -2.34 13.53 -5.77
N ILE A 52 -1.81 12.68 -4.88
CA ILE A 52 -2.15 12.68 -3.45
C ILE A 52 -1.95 14.05 -2.81
N GLU A 53 -0.80 14.70 -3.07
CA GLU A 53 -0.48 16.03 -2.56
C GLU A 53 -1.52 17.08 -3.01
N ALA A 54 -1.88 17.08 -4.31
CA ALA A 54 -2.86 18.02 -4.86
C ALA A 54 -4.24 17.82 -4.22
N VAL A 55 -4.70 16.57 -4.05
CA VAL A 55 -5.97 16.23 -3.43
C VAL A 55 -5.98 16.62 -1.95
N ALA A 56 -4.93 16.28 -1.20
CA ALA A 56 -4.80 16.63 0.21
C ALA A 56 -4.84 18.15 0.42
N LYS A 57 -4.09 18.90 -0.41
CA LYS A 57 -4.09 20.38 -0.39
C LYS A 57 -5.44 20.97 -0.77
N PHE A 58 -6.10 20.43 -1.79
CA PHE A 58 -7.42 20.90 -2.24
C PHE A 58 -8.47 20.78 -1.15
N PHE A 59 -8.51 19.66 -0.46
CA PHE A 59 -9.46 19.42 0.65
C PHE A 59 -8.98 19.95 2.01
N GLY A 60 -7.72 20.38 2.13
CA GLY A 60 -7.17 20.99 3.36
C GLY A 60 -6.93 19.99 4.49
N PHE A 61 -6.51 18.76 4.20
CA PHE A 61 -6.20 17.73 5.18
C PHE A 61 -4.88 16.98 4.84
N PRO A 62 -4.30 16.21 5.78
CA PRO A 62 -3.01 15.57 5.55
C PRO A 62 -3.09 14.42 4.53
N GLU A 63 -1.98 14.10 3.89
CA GLU A 63 -1.89 13.06 2.86
C GLU A 63 -2.34 11.69 3.35
N ASN A 64 -2.07 11.33 4.61
CA ASN A 64 -2.54 10.08 5.21
C ASN A 64 -4.07 9.98 5.37
N GLY A 65 -4.79 11.06 5.13
CA GLY A 65 -6.25 11.07 5.02
C GLY A 65 -6.77 10.78 3.61
N THR A 66 -5.90 10.78 2.58
CA THR A 66 -6.24 10.33 1.23
C THR A 66 -6.02 8.83 1.09
N ARG A 67 -6.53 8.26 0.00
CA ARG A 67 -6.31 6.85 -0.37
C ARG A 67 -5.66 6.79 -1.73
N LYS A 68 -4.46 6.19 -1.78
CA LYS A 68 -3.70 5.98 -3.02
C LYS A 68 -4.15 4.67 -3.66
N SER A 69 -4.69 4.75 -4.85
CA SER A 69 -5.13 3.58 -5.62
C SER A 69 -4.11 3.23 -6.70
N LEU A 70 -3.71 1.98 -6.75
CA LEU A 70 -2.75 1.41 -7.69
C LEU A 70 -3.46 0.35 -8.52
N ALA A 71 -3.50 0.52 -9.84
CA ALA A 71 -4.07 -0.47 -10.75
C ALA A 71 -2.99 -1.45 -11.20
N LEU A 72 -3.20 -2.72 -10.92
CA LEU A 72 -2.23 -3.81 -11.09
C LEU A 72 -2.81 -4.93 -11.96
N ILE A 73 -1.92 -5.71 -12.56
CA ILE A 73 -2.21 -7.05 -13.09
C ILE A 73 -1.47 -8.04 -12.20
N ASP A 74 -2.18 -9.00 -11.61
CA ASP A 74 -1.58 -10.04 -10.78
C ASP A 74 -0.80 -11.08 -11.61
N ALA A 75 -0.13 -12.01 -10.95
CA ALA A 75 0.66 -13.06 -11.63
C ALA A 75 -0.18 -14.02 -12.47
N GLU A 76 -1.51 -14.06 -12.28
CA GLU A 76 -2.44 -14.85 -13.10
C GLU A 76 -3.00 -14.05 -14.28
N GLY A 77 -2.61 -12.78 -14.44
CA GLY A 77 -3.11 -11.89 -15.49
C GLY A 77 -4.46 -11.23 -15.18
N LYS A 78 -4.91 -11.23 -13.93
CA LYS A 78 -6.19 -10.65 -13.52
C LYS A 78 -6.03 -9.20 -13.05
N PRO A 79 -7.02 -8.33 -13.31
CA PRO A 79 -6.99 -6.95 -12.86
C PRO A 79 -7.23 -6.84 -11.35
N VAL A 80 -6.43 -6.00 -10.70
CA VAL A 80 -6.51 -5.70 -9.27
C VAL A 80 -6.37 -4.19 -9.07
N VAL A 81 -7.14 -3.63 -8.15
CA VAL A 81 -6.89 -2.31 -7.58
C VAL A 81 -6.43 -2.51 -6.14
N ALA A 82 -5.20 -2.09 -5.85
CA ALA A 82 -4.65 -2.04 -4.50
C ALA A 82 -4.81 -0.63 -3.93
N ILE A 83 -5.28 -0.52 -2.68
CA ILE A 83 -5.43 0.78 -2.01
C ILE A 83 -4.59 0.81 -0.74
N VAL A 84 -3.76 1.85 -0.62
CA VAL A 84 -2.90 2.10 0.53
C VAL A 84 -3.12 3.53 1.06
N PRO A 85 -2.69 3.86 2.29
CA PRO A 85 -2.68 5.25 2.78
C PRO A 85 -1.91 6.18 1.84
N GLY A 86 -2.37 7.42 1.69
CA GLY A 86 -1.82 8.33 0.68
C GLY A 86 -0.35 8.70 0.88
N ASP A 87 0.12 8.70 2.11
CA ASP A 87 1.49 9.02 2.49
C ASP A 87 2.45 7.80 2.48
N HIS A 88 1.95 6.61 2.13
CA HIS A 88 2.74 5.38 2.06
C HIS A 88 2.87 4.83 0.64
N GLU A 89 3.93 4.05 0.42
CA GLU A 89 4.16 3.35 -0.84
C GLU A 89 3.86 1.86 -0.69
N LEU A 90 3.46 1.23 -1.81
CA LEU A 90 3.31 -0.21 -1.89
C LEU A 90 4.68 -0.87 -1.67
N ASN A 91 4.73 -1.89 -0.82
CA ASN A 91 5.91 -2.70 -0.61
C ASN A 91 5.93 -3.85 -1.62
N ASP A 92 6.96 -3.91 -2.46
CA ASP A 92 7.03 -4.90 -3.53
C ASP A 92 7.07 -6.36 -3.01
N CYS A 93 7.79 -6.63 -1.92
CA CYS A 93 7.88 -7.97 -1.34
C CYS A 93 6.53 -8.44 -0.77
N LYS A 94 5.82 -7.57 -0.07
CA LYS A 94 4.47 -7.84 0.44
C LYS A 94 3.46 -8.00 -0.70
N ALA A 95 3.56 -7.14 -1.72
CA ALA A 95 2.72 -7.20 -2.90
C ALA A 95 2.93 -8.50 -3.70
N GLU A 96 4.18 -8.98 -3.82
CA GLU A 96 4.45 -10.30 -4.43
C GLU A 96 3.78 -11.46 -3.67
N HIS A 97 3.66 -11.38 -2.35
CA HIS A 97 2.95 -12.40 -1.57
C HIS A 97 1.44 -12.40 -1.84
N VAL A 98 0.84 -11.23 -2.06
CA VAL A 98 -0.61 -11.07 -2.25
C VAL A 98 -1.04 -11.24 -3.71
N PHE A 99 -0.26 -10.68 -4.64
CA PHE A 99 -0.58 -10.63 -6.07
C PHE A 99 0.17 -11.67 -6.90
N GLY A 100 1.12 -12.39 -6.28
CA GLY A 100 1.98 -13.37 -6.92
C GLY A 100 3.20 -12.74 -7.60
N LYS A 101 4.25 -13.55 -7.71
CA LYS A 101 5.52 -13.12 -8.32
C LYS A 101 5.33 -12.79 -9.80
N GLY A 102 5.70 -11.58 -10.17
CA GLY A 102 5.55 -11.07 -11.54
C GLY A 102 4.29 -10.22 -11.73
N TYR A 103 3.58 -9.86 -10.65
CA TYR A 103 2.58 -8.79 -10.72
C TYR A 103 3.22 -7.51 -11.28
N ARG A 104 2.42 -6.64 -11.84
CA ARG A 104 2.90 -5.38 -12.42
C ARG A 104 1.83 -4.31 -12.43
N MET A 105 2.24 -3.07 -12.58
CA MET A 105 1.31 -1.97 -12.86
C MET A 105 0.61 -2.19 -14.21
N MET A 106 -0.66 -1.77 -14.31
CA MET A 106 -1.38 -1.71 -15.59
C MET A 106 -0.72 -0.72 -16.54
N THR A 107 -0.72 -1.04 -17.82
CA THR A 107 -0.37 -0.10 -18.89
C THR A 107 -1.51 0.89 -19.14
N ASP A 108 -1.24 1.98 -19.87
CA ASP A 108 -2.28 2.97 -20.20
C ASP A 108 -3.40 2.36 -21.07
N GLU A 109 -3.08 1.40 -21.95
CA GLU A 109 -4.06 0.67 -22.75
C GLU A 109 -4.94 -0.24 -21.89
N GLU A 110 -4.36 -0.89 -20.88
CA GLU A 110 -5.12 -1.71 -19.92
C GLU A 110 -6.02 -0.84 -19.06
N LEU A 111 -5.53 0.29 -18.55
CA LEU A 111 -6.37 1.26 -17.82
C LEU A 111 -7.60 1.69 -18.65
N GLN A 112 -7.40 2.02 -19.92
CA GLN A 112 -8.49 2.37 -20.85
C GLN A 112 -9.46 1.20 -21.03
N THR A 113 -8.93 -0.01 -21.21
CA THR A 113 -9.75 -1.23 -21.41
C THR A 113 -10.65 -1.49 -20.21
N TYR A 114 -10.15 -1.28 -18.99
CA TYR A 114 -10.93 -1.44 -17.76
C TYR A 114 -11.70 -0.19 -17.35
N GLY A 115 -11.64 0.90 -18.12
CA GLY A 115 -12.33 2.16 -17.78
C GLY A 115 -11.80 2.87 -16.56
N LEU A 116 -10.50 2.67 -16.24
CA LEU A 116 -9.82 3.31 -15.13
C LEU A 116 -9.07 4.56 -15.59
N HIS A 117 -9.06 5.60 -14.76
CA HIS A 117 -8.41 6.87 -15.07
C HIS A 117 -7.29 7.16 -14.06
N LYS A 118 -6.05 7.14 -14.53
CA LYS A 118 -4.86 7.41 -13.70
C LYS A 118 -5.02 8.72 -12.92
N GLY A 119 -4.78 8.67 -11.61
CA GLY A 119 -4.96 9.80 -10.69
C GLY A 119 -6.38 9.93 -10.12
N PHE A 120 -7.38 9.18 -10.67
CA PHE A 120 -8.77 9.27 -10.25
C PHE A 120 -9.41 7.90 -9.94
N ILE A 121 -8.59 6.86 -9.77
CA ILE A 121 -9.04 5.51 -9.45
C ILE A 121 -9.50 5.45 -8.00
N GLY A 122 -10.62 4.79 -7.73
CA GLY A 122 -11.14 4.58 -6.38
C GLY A 122 -12.02 3.34 -6.27
N PRO A 123 -12.40 2.96 -5.04
CA PRO A 123 -13.13 1.72 -4.77
C PRO A 123 -14.63 1.81 -5.10
N VAL A 124 -15.19 3.02 -5.05
CA VAL A 124 -16.64 3.23 -5.28
C VAL A 124 -16.94 3.11 -6.77
N ASN A 125 -17.91 2.27 -7.12
CA ASN A 125 -18.27 1.96 -8.51
C ASN A 125 -17.07 1.42 -9.34
N LEU A 126 -16.21 0.62 -8.70
CA LEU A 126 -15.13 -0.05 -9.41
C LEU A 126 -15.74 -0.99 -10.49
N PRO A 127 -15.21 -1.02 -11.73
CA PRO A 127 -15.71 -1.88 -12.78
C PRO A 127 -15.72 -3.36 -12.39
N GLU A 128 -16.71 -4.11 -12.86
CA GLU A 128 -16.83 -5.55 -12.57
C GLU A 128 -15.61 -6.34 -13.04
N GLY A 129 -15.24 -7.35 -12.25
CA GLY A 129 -14.12 -8.24 -12.53
C GLY A 129 -12.76 -7.72 -12.05
N ILE A 130 -12.70 -6.53 -11.46
CA ILE A 130 -11.50 -6.00 -10.80
C ILE A 130 -11.53 -6.35 -9.32
N ARG A 131 -10.53 -7.09 -8.83
CA ARG A 131 -10.38 -7.41 -7.40
C ARG A 131 -9.91 -6.17 -6.63
N LEU A 132 -10.57 -5.85 -5.52
CA LEU A 132 -10.21 -4.75 -4.64
C LEU A 132 -9.46 -5.27 -3.42
N VAL A 133 -8.19 -4.89 -3.27
CA VAL A 133 -7.36 -5.24 -2.12
C VAL A 133 -6.95 -3.97 -1.40
N CYS A 134 -7.16 -3.90 -0.09
CA CYS A 134 -6.85 -2.72 0.70
C CYS A 134 -5.84 -3.03 1.79
N ASP A 135 -5.01 -2.05 2.11
CA ASP A 135 -4.08 -2.17 3.23
C ASP A 135 -4.84 -2.30 4.56
N GLU A 136 -4.34 -3.18 5.43
CA GLU A 136 -4.93 -3.52 6.72
C GLU A 136 -5.10 -2.29 7.64
N SER A 137 -4.23 -1.28 7.52
CA SER A 137 -4.33 -0.03 8.28
C SER A 137 -5.58 0.79 7.97
N LEU A 138 -6.20 0.56 6.79
CA LEU A 138 -7.40 1.26 6.36
C LEU A 138 -8.71 0.64 6.89
N ARG A 139 -8.67 -0.56 7.46
CA ARG A 139 -9.85 -1.35 7.85
C ARG A 139 -10.79 -0.62 8.81
N GLU A 140 -10.23 0.10 9.78
CA GLU A 140 -11.00 0.81 10.80
C GLU A 140 -11.46 2.22 10.37
N SER A 141 -10.92 2.74 9.26
CA SER A 141 -11.26 4.07 8.75
C SER A 141 -12.64 4.07 8.09
N LYS A 142 -13.48 5.06 8.42
CA LYS A 142 -14.88 5.15 8.00
C LYS A 142 -15.17 6.31 7.04
N GLN A 143 -14.19 7.17 6.79
CA GLN A 143 -14.33 8.29 5.87
C GLN A 143 -13.09 8.38 4.97
N TRP A 144 -13.26 7.98 3.71
CA TRP A 144 -12.19 8.01 2.75
C TRP A 144 -12.34 9.17 1.76
N ALA A 145 -11.21 9.80 1.43
CA ALA A 145 -11.10 10.59 0.21
C ALA A 145 -10.37 9.74 -0.83
N CYS A 146 -11.03 9.47 -1.95
CA CYS A 146 -10.54 8.56 -2.99
C CYS A 146 -11.00 9.00 -4.38
N GLY A 147 -10.38 8.50 -5.44
CA GLY A 147 -10.82 8.73 -6.80
C GLY A 147 -12.26 8.28 -7.04
N ALA A 148 -12.93 8.90 -8.01
CA ALA A 148 -14.32 8.60 -8.35
C ALA A 148 -14.45 7.77 -9.65
N ASN A 149 -13.35 7.20 -10.15
CA ASN A 149 -13.26 6.50 -11.44
C ASN A 149 -13.71 7.37 -12.64
N GLU A 150 -13.65 8.66 -12.48
CA GLU A 150 -13.96 9.67 -13.50
C GLU A 150 -12.92 10.78 -13.42
N VAL A 151 -12.44 11.22 -14.58
CA VAL A 151 -11.43 12.30 -14.68
C VAL A 151 -11.94 13.56 -14.00
N ASP A 152 -11.08 14.18 -13.20
CA ASP A 152 -11.36 15.39 -12.43
C ASP A 152 -12.43 15.26 -11.33
N TYR A 153 -12.69 14.02 -10.84
CA TYR A 153 -13.60 13.81 -9.72
C TYR A 153 -13.01 12.91 -8.64
N HIS A 154 -13.31 13.27 -7.38
CA HIS A 154 -13.05 12.44 -6.20
C HIS A 154 -14.32 12.29 -5.36
N PHE A 155 -14.35 11.21 -4.58
CA PHE A 155 -15.32 11.05 -3.50
C PHE A 155 -14.72 11.47 -2.16
N THR A 156 -15.55 12.09 -1.31
CA THR A 156 -15.31 12.26 0.11
C THR A 156 -16.36 11.52 0.91
N GLY A 157 -16.04 11.13 2.15
CA GLY A 157 -16.97 10.40 3.01
C GLY A 157 -17.27 8.98 2.55
N ALA A 158 -16.48 8.40 1.62
CA ALA A 158 -16.64 7.01 1.21
C ALA A 158 -16.30 6.06 2.37
N CYS A 159 -17.10 5.02 2.55
CA CYS A 159 -16.97 4.11 3.68
C CYS A 159 -17.00 2.64 3.18
N PRO A 160 -16.01 1.80 3.58
CA PRO A 160 -16.08 0.37 3.35
C PRO A 160 -17.38 -0.24 3.87
N GLU A 161 -17.86 -1.29 3.25
CA GLU A 161 -19.08 -2.05 3.54
C GLU A 161 -20.40 -1.26 3.36
N ARG A 162 -20.35 0.07 3.27
CA ARG A 162 -21.52 0.89 2.93
C ARG A 162 -21.58 1.25 1.44
N ASP A 163 -20.46 1.70 0.88
CA ASP A 163 -20.39 2.26 -0.47
C ASP A 163 -19.64 1.35 -1.46
N PHE A 164 -18.84 0.43 -0.94
CA PHE A 164 -18.07 -0.56 -1.70
C PHE A 164 -17.67 -1.72 -0.78
N THR A 165 -17.40 -2.88 -1.38
CA THR A 165 -16.92 -4.07 -0.65
C THR A 165 -15.45 -4.31 -0.96
N VAL A 166 -14.65 -4.59 0.06
CA VAL A 166 -13.23 -4.95 -0.08
C VAL A 166 -13.13 -6.48 -0.17
N ASP A 167 -12.52 -6.99 -1.24
CA ASP A 167 -12.35 -8.43 -1.44
C ASP A 167 -11.31 -9.01 -0.48
N GLU A 168 -10.25 -8.26 -0.20
CA GLU A 168 -9.17 -8.70 0.69
C GLU A 168 -8.51 -7.52 1.42
N TRP A 169 -8.19 -7.75 2.70
CA TRP A 169 -7.36 -6.86 3.50
C TRP A 169 -5.99 -7.51 3.70
N ALA A 170 -4.92 -6.80 3.38
CA ALA A 170 -3.55 -7.31 3.46
C ALA A 170 -2.58 -6.24 3.96
N ASP A 171 -1.45 -6.65 4.52
CA ASP A 171 -0.33 -5.76 4.81
C ASP A 171 0.41 -5.47 3.50
N LEU A 172 0.31 -4.24 3.01
CA LEU A 172 0.81 -3.85 1.69
C LEU A 172 1.85 -2.72 1.73
N VAL A 173 1.94 -1.97 2.84
CA VAL A 173 2.74 -0.74 2.88
C VAL A 173 4.19 -0.96 3.27
N THR A 174 5.07 -0.15 2.71
CA THR A 174 6.44 0.01 3.19
C THR A 174 6.42 0.82 4.49
N VAL A 175 6.98 0.25 5.54
CA VAL A 175 7.10 0.91 6.85
C VAL A 175 8.19 1.99 6.79
N VAL A 176 7.89 3.16 7.33
CA VAL A 176 8.81 4.31 7.31
C VAL A 176 9.12 4.83 8.71
N ALA A 177 10.13 5.68 8.83
CA ALA A 177 10.41 6.38 10.08
C ALA A 177 9.21 7.21 10.53
N GLY A 178 8.88 7.14 11.82
CA GLY A 178 7.72 7.80 12.40
C GLY A 178 6.50 6.89 12.54
N ASP A 179 6.42 5.79 11.82
CA ASP A 179 5.36 4.79 11.99
C ASP A 179 5.39 4.17 13.39
N PRO A 180 4.25 3.75 13.92
CA PRO A 180 4.20 3.15 15.25
C PRO A 180 4.90 1.78 15.26
N CYS A 181 5.75 1.55 16.25
CA CYS A 181 6.34 0.24 16.48
C CYS A 181 5.27 -0.82 16.74
N PRO A 182 5.30 -1.99 16.08
CA PRO A 182 4.29 -3.03 16.24
C PRO A 182 4.28 -3.63 17.67
N HIS A 183 5.38 -3.49 18.42
CA HIS A 183 5.52 -4.03 19.78
C HIS A 183 5.06 -3.06 20.87
N CYS A 184 5.47 -1.78 20.79
CA CYS A 184 5.25 -0.83 21.87
C CYS A 184 4.50 0.46 21.46
N GLY A 185 4.21 0.64 20.17
CA GLY A 185 3.49 1.80 19.63
C GLY A 185 4.31 3.09 19.57
N LYS A 186 5.58 3.09 19.97
CA LYS A 186 6.46 4.25 19.86
C LYS A 186 6.91 4.46 18.42
N PRO A 187 7.24 5.70 18.01
CA PRO A 187 7.71 5.95 16.66
C PRO A 187 8.96 5.12 16.31
N LEU A 188 8.99 4.55 15.12
CA LEU A 188 10.14 3.86 14.57
C LEU A 188 11.16 4.87 14.04
N SER A 189 12.44 4.53 14.19
CA SER A 189 13.56 5.17 13.52
C SER A 189 13.93 4.38 12.27
N ALA A 190 14.53 5.03 11.27
CA ALA A 190 15.06 4.37 10.08
C ALA A 190 16.58 4.57 9.98
N ALA A 191 17.27 3.57 9.45
CA ALA A 191 18.70 3.63 9.18
C ALA A 191 19.05 2.80 7.95
N ARG A 192 20.24 3.03 7.42
CA ARG A 192 20.87 2.17 6.44
C ARG A 192 21.75 1.13 7.10
N GLY A 193 21.84 -0.04 6.50
CA GLY A 193 22.65 -1.15 7.02
C GLY A 193 23.34 -1.95 5.93
N ILE A 194 24.41 -2.64 6.35
CA ILE A 194 25.13 -3.62 5.53
C ILE A 194 24.79 -5.00 6.08
N GLU A 195 24.42 -5.92 5.21
CA GLU A 195 24.28 -7.33 5.55
C GLU A 195 25.66 -7.91 5.87
N VAL A 196 25.83 -8.38 7.11
CA VAL A 196 27.11 -9.00 7.55
C VAL A 196 27.09 -10.52 7.41
N SER A 197 25.91 -11.12 7.25
CA SER A 197 25.72 -12.55 7.00
C SER A 197 24.36 -12.81 6.40
N GLN A 198 24.26 -13.88 5.59
CA GLN A 198 23.01 -14.37 5.01
C GLN A 198 22.82 -15.82 5.38
N VAL A 199 21.54 -16.22 5.58
CA VAL A 199 21.17 -17.62 5.80
C VAL A 199 20.20 -18.02 4.67
N PHE A 200 20.56 -19.09 3.99
CA PHE A 200 19.75 -19.63 2.89
C PHE A 200 19.11 -20.94 3.28
N GLN A 201 17.84 -21.11 3.02
CA GLN A 201 17.17 -22.39 3.06
C GLN A 201 17.37 -23.10 1.72
N LEU A 202 18.38 -23.94 1.63
CA LEU A 202 18.76 -24.65 0.38
C LEU A 202 17.78 -25.77 0.00
N GLY A 203 16.97 -26.25 0.95
CA GLY A 203 16.13 -27.43 0.74
C GLY A 203 16.97 -28.65 0.34
N THR A 204 16.42 -29.51 -0.50
CA THR A 204 17.09 -30.75 -0.97
C THR A 204 17.72 -30.60 -2.37
N LYS A 205 17.62 -29.45 -3.00
CA LYS A 205 18.05 -29.22 -4.40
C LYS A 205 19.45 -29.70 -4.71
N TYR A 206 20.40 -29.46 -3.82
CA TYR A 206 21.80 -29.86 -4.03
C TYR A 206 22.07 -31.29 -3.60
N SER A 207 21.48 -31.76 -2.49
CA SER A 207 21.63 -33.12 -2.01
C SER A 207 21.02 -34.13 -2.97
N GLU A 208 19.84 -33.84 -3.52
CA GLU A 208 19.21 -34.67 -4.56
C GLU A 208 20.06 -34.74 -5.83
N ALA A 209 20.58 -33.61 -6.33
CA ALA A 209 21.43 -33.55 -7.50
C ALA A 209 22.77 -34.32 -7.33
N MET A 210 23.27 -34.40 -6.10
CA MET A 210 24.49 -35.18 -5.77
C MET A 210 24.21 -36.61 -5.32
N GLY A 211 22.95 -37.03 -5.26
CA GLY A 211 22.58 -38.38 -4.78
C GLY A 211 22.89 -38.60 -3.30
N ALA A 212 22.98 -37.53 -2.52
CA ALA A 212 23.21 -37.55 -1.08
C ALA A 212 21.87 -37.48 -0.32
N THR A 213 21.27 -38.67 -0.10
CA THR A 213 20.01 -38.82 0.68
C THR A 213 20.27 -39.62 1.93
#